data_4f8bbc6568a0df704d224b454e0f6730
#
_entry.id   4f8bbc6568a0df704d224b454e0f6730
#
_cell.length_a   1.000
_cell.length_b   1.000
_cell.length_c   1.000
_cell.angle_alpha   90.00
_cell.angle_beta   90.00
_cell.angle_gamma   90.00
#
_symmetry.space_group_name_H-M   'P 1'
#
loop_
_entity.id
_entity.type
_entity.pdbx_description
1 polymer ?
#
loop_
_entity_poly.entity_id
_entity_poly.type
_entity_poly.pdbx_seq_one_letter_code
_entity_poly.pdbx_strand_id
1 'polypeptide(L)'
;MMHLLNRWGRCGGRYLAACLLATLALAGAAAAGPAEAPPPGMTMVTFNLHHDREDWPARREVILRELKALRPDAIALQEVIQKPKVRNQAQWLARKLGYDYQFVSTDPPGASKRYGNALLTARPVLARNDHLLAPLTDYRTVAHLRIAVDGQPVNVYATHLNERSDDSGSRIRGEQVADLLAFIAATSDDAPVVIAGDFNALVDAGDLSALRNHYGDSYGSVHVNDLAAVSTLNRHYYQAPSRIDHIFFQQDRLIAREARLLFDQPYAEGRWASDHYGVWTRLQFAPPSAAPAATAP
;
A
#
# COMPACT_ATOMS: atom_id res chain seq x y z
N MET A 1 31.18 68.50 -33.82
CA MET A 1 31.18 68.95 -35.22
C MET A 1 29.90 68.37 -35.82
N MET A 2 28.81 69.18 -35.79
CA MET A 2 28.28 69.88 -37.02
C MET A 2 27.90 68.90 -38.09
N HIS A 3 26.74 68.88 -38.69
CA HIS A 3 25.59 69.76 -38.95
C HIS A 3 24.49 68.91 -39.61
N LEU A 4 23.18 69.09 -39.23
CA LEU A 4 22.17 69.87 -40.00
C LEU A 4 21.85 69.29 -41.41
N LEU A 5 20.66 69.15 -41.90
CA LEU A 5 19.37 69.77 -41.86
C LEU A 5 18.33 68.99 -42.69
N ASN A 6 17.09 68.95 -42.19
CA ASN A 6 15.86 69.25 -42.90
C ASN A 6 15.62 68.86 -44.37
N ARG A 7 14.49 68.22 -44.66
CA ARG A 7 13.38 68.93 -45.43
C ARG A 7 12.11 68.11 -45.54
N TRP A 8 11.06 68.81 -45.43
CA TRP A 8 9.64 68.52 -45.53
C TRP A 8 9.17 67.93 -46.86
N GLY A 9 8.10 67.13 -46.83
CA GLY A 9 7.26 66.76 -47.93
C GLY A 9 5.90 66.28 -47.52
N ARG A 10 4.91 67.14 -47.55
CA ARG A 10 3.45 66.88 -47.37
C ARG A 10 2.90 66.29 -48.68
N CYS A 11 1.97 65.28 -48.52
CA CYS A 11 0.75 65.05 -49.32
C CYS A 11 0.12 63.79 -48.71
N GLY A 12 -1.04 63.77 -48.17
CA GLY A 12 -2.33 64.07 -48.68
C GLY A 12 -3.02 62.79 -49.14
N GLY A 13 -3.97 62.26 -48.36
CA GLY A 13 -4.97 61.43 -49.02
C GLY A 13 -5.53 60.21 -48.32
N ARG A 14 -6.73 60.35 -47.84
CA ARG A 14 -7.83 59.36 -47.75
C ARG A 14 -7.81 58.31 -46.65
N TYR A 15 -8.60 58.64 -45.63
CA TYR A 15 -9.07 57.67 -44.61
C TYR A 15 -10.11 56.73 -45.28
N LEU A 16 -9.82 55.45 -45.31
CA LEU A 16 -10.79 54.37 -45.47
C LEU A 16 -10.94 53.72 -44.10
N ALA A 17 -12.06 53.98 -43.46
CA ALA A 17 -12.46 53.31 -42.22
C ALA A 17 -12.88 51.88 -42.57
N ALA A 18 -12.05 50.89 -42.21
CA ALA A 18 -12.46 49.50 -42.20
C ALA A 18 -13.00 49.15 -40.80
N CYS A 19 -14.31 49.03 -40.69
CA CYS A 19 -14.98 48.47 -39.52
C CYS A 19 -14.65 46.97 -39.46
N LEU A 20 -13.72 46.56 -38.56
CA LEU A 20 -13.55 45.17 -38.17
C LEU A 20 -14.62 44.84 -37.12
N LEU A 21 -15.64 44.10 -37.52
CA LEU A 21 -16.56 43.42 -36.62
C LEU A 21 -15.77 42.26 -35.93
N ALA A 22 -15.34 42.48 -34.69
CA ALA A 22 -14.80 41.42 -33.85
C ALA A 22 -16.00 40.61 -33.30
N THR A 23 -16.25 39.45 -33.90
CA THR A 23 -17.13 38.43 -33.32
C THR A 23 -16.42 37.79 -32.13
N LEU A 24 -16.79 38.18 -30.90
CA LEU A 24 -16.44 37.46 -29.68
C LEU A 24 -17.15 36.09 -29.72
N ALA A 25 -16.40 35.03 -30.04
CA ALA A 25 -16.83 33.70 -29.76
C ALA A 25 -16.68 33.48 -28.23
N LEU A 26 -17.79 33.55 -27.48
CA LEU A 26 -17.87 33.03 -26.14
C LEU A 26 -17.69 31.50 -26.23
N ALA A 27 -16.47 31.02 -26.08
CA ALA A 27 -16.24 29.63 -25.75
C ALA A 27 -16.81 29.40 -24.35
N GLY A 28 -17.98 28.80 -24.26
CA GLY A 28 -18.56 28.34 -23.00
C GLY A 28 -17.61 27.27 -22.39
N ALA A 29 -16.88 27.68 -21.35
CA ALA A 29 -16.22 26.69 -20.49
C ALA A 29 -17.34 25.86 -19.84
N ALA A 30 -17.53 24.65 -20.32
CA ALA A 30 -18.33 23.66 -19.62
C ALA A 30 -17.69 23.48 -18.22
N ALA A 31 -18.40 23.97 -17.21
CA ALA A 31 -18.01 23.73 -15.84
C ALA A 31 -17.95 22.18 -15.64
N ALA A 32 -16.78 21.64 -15.42
CA ALA A 32 -16.67 20.26 -15.01
C ALA A 32 -17.55 20.10 -13.76
N GLY A 33 -18.56 19.25 -13.84
CA GLY A 33 -19.41 18.92 -12.70
C GLY A 33 -18.50 18.47 -11.52
N PRO A 34 -18.99 18.56 -10.27
CA PRO A 34 -18.23 18.10 -9.12
C PRO A 34 -17.78 16.67 -9.40
N ALA A 35 -16.47 16.42 -9.27
CA ALA A 35 -15.91 15.09 -9.44
C ALA A 35 -16.67 14.13 -8.50
N GLU A 36 -17.25 13.08 -9.07
CA GLU A 36 -17.97 12.07 -8.31
C GLU A 36 -17.03 11.52 -7.21
N ALA A 37 -17.54 11.45 -5.98
CA ALA A 37 -16.75 10.92 -4.89
C ALA A 37 -16.29 9.50 -5.24
N PRO A 38 -15.02 9.14 -4.98
CA PRO A 38 -14.55 7.81 -5.30
C PRO A 38 -15.42 6.76 -4.61
N PRO A 39 -15.70 5.63 -5.30
CA PRO A 39 -16.54 4.58 -4.72
C PRO A 39 -16.00 4.10 -3.37
N PRO A 40 -16.89 3.69 -2.44
CA PRO A 40 -16.50 3.22 -1.12
C PRO A 40 -15.47 2.10 -1.18
N GLY A 41 -14.48 2.16 -0.30
CA GLY A 41 -13.38 1.21 -0.28
C GLY A 41 -12.27 1.64 0.64
N MET A 42 -11.15 0.92 0.61
CA MET A 42 -10.00 1.18 1.47
C MET A 42 -8.68 1.26 0.71
N THR A 43 -7.72 1.92 1.32
CA THR A 43 -6.32 1.92 0.90
C THR A 43 -5.46 1.16 1.91
N MET A 44 -4.56 0.35 1.42
CA MET A 44 -3.67 -0.49 2.23
C MET A 44 -2.23 -0.34 1.77
N VAL A 45 -1.31 -0.37 2.74
CA VAL A 45 0.15 -0.45 2.51
C VAL A 45 0.70 -1.69 3.20
N THR A 46 1.63 -2.40 2.56
CA THR A 46 2.56 -3.30 3.24
C THR A 46 3.98 -2.84 3.02
N PHE A 47 4.81 -2.93 4.06
CA PHE A 47 6.21 -2.49 3.98
C PHE A 47 7.10 -3.19 5.02
N ASN A 48 8.11 -3.91 4.55
CA ASN A 48 9.17 -4.43 5.39
C ASN A 48 10.14 -3.29 5.77
N LEU A 49 10.32 -3.04 7.08
CA LEU A 49 11.10 -1.91 7.59
C LEU A 49 12.62 -2.11 7.58
N HIS A 50 13.12 -3.32 7.29
CA HIS A 50 14.54 -3.64 7.40
C HIS A 50 15.11 -3.31 8.79
N HIS A 51 14.39 -3.66 9.84
CA HIS A 51 14.78 -3.39 11.23
C HIS A 51 15.20 -1.92 11.46
N ASP A 52 16.21 -1.72 12.31
CA ASP A 52 16.90 -0.44 12.50
C ASP A 52 18.26 -0.40 11.79
N ARG A 53 18.42 -1.20 10.73
CA ARG A 53 19.65 -1.22 9.94
C ARG A 53 19.90 0.12 9.27
N GLU A 54 21.16 0.37 8.94
CA GLU A 54 21.61 1.63 8.36
C GLU A 54 21.20 2.83 9.24
N ASP A 55 20.79 3.93 8.61
CA ASP A 55 20.37 5.17 9.28
C ASP A 55 18.86 5.17 9.53
N TRP A 56 18.38 4.38 10.49
CA TRP A 56 16.95 4.37 10.86
C TRP A 56 16.41 5.78 11.18
N PRO A 57 17.10 6.67 11.91
CA PRO A 57 16.65 8.03 12.13
C PRO A 57 16.34 8.82 10.85
N ALA A 58 17.13 8.67 9.78
CA ALA A 58 16.85 9.30 8.50
C ALA A 58 15.75 8.57 7.73
N ARG A 59 15.82 7.22 7.65
CA ARG A 59 14.84 6.39 6.94
C ARG A 59 13.43 6.60 7.47
N ARG A 60 13.23 6.63 8.78
CA ARG A 60 11.90 6.81 9.39
C ARG A 60 11.22 8.13 9.02
N GLU A 61 11.99 9.20 8.81
CA GLU A 61 11.43 10.51 8.42
C GLU A 61 10.95 10.48 6.95
N VAL A 62 11.68 9.77 6.08
CA VAL A 62 11.27 9.55 4.69
C VAL A 62 10.00 8.70 4.64
N ILE A 63 9.99 7.59 5.36
CA ILE A 63 8.82 6.69 5.47
C ILE A 63 7.61 7.46 6.00
N LEU A 64 7.79 8.23 7.07
CA LEU A 64 6.74 9.04 7.66
C LEU A 64 6.16 10.06 6.68
N ARG A 65 7.01 10.75 5.92
CA ARG A 65 6.59 11.75 4.95
C ARG A 65 5.69 11.16 3.87
N GLU A 66 6.10 10.03 3.30
CA GLU A 66 5.32 9.33 2.27
C GLU A 66 3.99 8.82 2.83
N LEU A 67 4.00 8.14 3.96
CA LEU A 67 2.78 7.64 4.61
C LEU A 67 1.82 8.77 5.01
N LYS A 68 2.33 9.93 5.42
CA LYS A 68 1.51 11.14 5.68
C LYS A 68 0.85 11.69 4.42
N ALA A 69 1.55 11.67 3.30
CA ALA A 69 1.01 12.12 2.01
C ALA A 69 -0.09 11.17 1.50
N LEU A 70 0.14 9.87 1.63
CA LEU A 70 -0.79 8.82 1.20
C LEU A 70 -2.02 8.68 2.08
N ARG A 71 -1.86 8.84 3.42
CA ARG A 71 -2.92 8.63 4.42
C ARG A 71 -3.68 7.30 4.24
N PRO A 72 -3.01 6.16 4.15
CA PRO A 72 -3.68 4.89 3.94
C PRO A 72 -4.57 4.53 5.14
N ASP A 73 -5.64 3.78 4.89
CA ASP A 73 -6.57 3.33 5.94
C ASP A 73 -5.90 2.34 6.89
N ALA A 74 -5.03 1.48 6.35
CA ALA A 74 -4.24 0.54 7.14
C ALA A 74 -2.82 0.36 6.56
N ILE A 75 -1.88 0.00 7.43
CA ILE A 75 -0.47 -0.24 7.11
C ILE A 75 -0.03 -1.52 7.82
N ALA A 76 0.44 -2.50 7.06
CA ALA A 76 1.13 -3.68 7.57
C ALA A 76 2.64 -3.45 7.53
N LEU A 77 3.30 -3.61 8.66
CA LEU A 77 4.74 -3.45 8.79
C LEU A 77 5.38 -4.77 9.22
N GLN A 78 6.45 -5.16 8.54
CA GLN A 78 7.28 -6.29 8.87
C GLN A 78 8.63 -5.82 9.42
N GLU A 79 9.34 -6.71 10.09
CA GLU A 79 10.65 -6.42 10.69
C GLU A 79 10.65 -5.25 11.67
N VAL A 80 9.55 -5.07 12.37
CA VAL A 80 9.43 -4.05 13.41
C VAL A 80 10.27 -4.42 14.61
N ILE A 81 11.19 -3.53 15.01
CA ILE A 81 12.05 -3.75 16.16
C ILE A 81 11.80 -2.77 17.29
N GLN A 82 11.99 -3.27 18.51
CA GLN A 82 12.06 -2.52 19.75
C GLN A 82 13.31 -2.97 20.51
N LYS A 83 14.13 -2.04 20.97
CA LYS A 83 15.30 -2.32 21.83
C LYS A 83 15.66 -1.10 22.67
N PRO A 84 16.56 -1.18 23.68
CA PRO A 84 16.79 -0.10 24.66
C PRO A 84 17.03 1.29 24.06
N LYS A 85 17.66 1.37 22.88
CA LYS A 85 17.95 2.65 22.20
C LYS A 85 17.03 2.93 21.01
N VAL A 86 16.11 2.02 20.68
CA VAL A 86 15.18 2.13 19.56
C VAL A 86 13.78 1.87 20.08
N ARG A 87 13.01 2.95 20.26
CA ARG A 87 11.58 2.84 20.54
C ARG A 87 10.92 1.96 19.49
N ASN A 88 9.88 1.21 19.86
CA ASN A 88 9.10 0.43 18.90
C ASN A 88 8.79 1.27 17.65
N GLN A 89 9.24 0.80 16.48
CA GLN A 89 9.18 1.54 15.23
C GLN A 89 7.75 1.81 14.79
N ALA A 90 6.87 0.80 14.93
CA ALA A 90 5.45 0.92 14.60
C ALA A 90 4.75 1.93 15.53
N GLN A 91 5.03 1.88 16.84
CA GLN A 91 4.52 2.85 17.80
C GLN A 91 4.95 4.28 17.47
N TRP A 92 6.22 4.45 17.05
CA TRP A 92 6.72 5.76 16.67
C TRP A 92 6.00 6.32 15.44
N LEU A 93 5.85 5.50 14.39
CA LEU A 93 5.11 5.87 13.17
C LEU A 93 3.64 6.16 13.48
N ALA A 94 2.95 5.28 14.21
CA ALA A 94 1.55 5.45 14.56
C ALA A 94 1.29 6.77 15.29
N ARG A 95 2.11 7.10 16.30
CA ARG A 95 2.00 8.38 17.03
C ARG A 95 2.20 9.60 16.13
N LYS A 96 3.10 9.52 15.14
CA LYS A 96 3.39 10.61 14.20
C LYS A 96 2.30 10.77 13.14
N LEU A 97 1.63 9.68 12.78
CA LEU A 97 0.52 9.65 11.83
C LEU A 97 -0.83 9.99 12.50
N GLY A 98 -0.94 9.86 13.82
CA GLY A 98 -2.22 9.90 14.52
C GLY A 98 -3.04 8.62 14.33
N TYR A 99 -2.37 7.48 14.18
CA TYR A 99 -2.97 6.16 13.93
C TYR A 99 -3.02 5.35 15.22
N ASP A 100 -3.97 4.44 15.27
CA ASP A 100 -3.93 3.32 16.21
C ASP A 100 -2.96 2.24 15.70
N TYR A 101 -2.47 1.36 16.59
CA TYR A 101 -1.53 0.31 16.18
C TYR A 101 -1.65 -0.94 17.06
N GLN A 102 -1.26 -2.07 16.47
CA GLN A 102 -1.01 -3.34 17.17
C GLN A 102 0.37 -3.84 16.76
N PHE A 103 1.17 -4.25 17.72
CA PHE A 103 2.48 -4.88 17.51
C PHE A 103 2.47 -6.28 18.10
N VAL A 104 2.80 -7.28 17.28
CA VAL A 104 2.82 -8.69 17.64
C VAL A 104 4.24 -9.23 17.50
N SER A 105 4.67 -9.97 18.49
CA SER A 105 6.03 -10.51 18.62
C SER A 105 5.97 -11.81 19.40
N THR A 106 6.82 -12.78 19.04
CA THR A 106 7.06 -13.98 19.85
C THR A 106 7.86 -13.68 21.12
N ASP A 107 8.58 -12.54 21.15
CA ASP A 107 9.27 -12.09 22.34
C ASP A 107 8.27 -11.60 23.41
N PRO A 108 8.46 -11.95 24.69
CA PRO A 108 7.55 -11.54 25.74
C PRO A 108 7.50 -10.01 25.89
N PRO A 109 6.35 -9.43 26.35
CA PRO A 109 6.15 -7.98 26.47
C PRO A 109 7.25 -7.26 27.26
N GLY A 110 7.84 -7.90 28.26
CA GLY A 110 8.92 -7.35 29.10
C GLY A 110 10.34 -7.52 28.53
N ALA A 111 10.50 -8.17 27.38
CA ALA A 111 11.83 -8.38 26.80
C ALA A 111 12.47 -7.05 26.38
N SER A 112 13.76 -6.91 26.65
CA SER A 112 14.53 -5.72 26.29
C SER A 112 14.67 -5.52 24.78
N LYS A 113 14.60 -6.60 24.01
CA LYS A 113 14.54 -6.60 22.54
C LYS A 113 13.29 -7.38 22.13
N ARG A 114 12.51 -6.81 21.21
CA ARG A 114 11.35 -7.45 20.62
C ARG A 114 11.37 -7.23 19.10
N TYR A 115 11.02 -8.27 18.38
CA TYR A 115 10.94 -8.27 16.92
C TYR A 115 9.61 -8.86 16.48
N GLY A 116 8.99 -8.30 15.44
CA GLY A 116 7.71 -8.82 14.96
C GLY A 116 7.08 -7.99 13.88
N ASN A 117 5.76 -8.13 13.76
CA ASN A 117 4.92 -7.46 12.78
C ASN A 117 4.00 -6.44 13.46
N ALA A 118 3.51 -5.48 12.68
CA ALA A 118 2.53 -4.53 13.21
C ALA A 118 1.48 -4.17 12.16
N LEU A 119 0.29 -3.83 12.66
CA LEU A 119 -0.76 -3.14 11.92
C LEU A 119 -0.94 -1.74 12.49
N LEU A 120 -1.03 -0.74 11.61
CA LEU A 120 -1.41 0.62 11.94
C LEU A 120 -2.70 0.97 11.18
N THR A 121 -3.58 1.77 11.78
CA THR A 121 -4.82 2.18 11.12
C THR A 121 -5.27 3.59 11.51
N ALA A 122 -5.80 4.33 10.52
CA ALA A 122 -6.51 5.59 10.72
C ALA A 122 -7.98 5.38 11.07
N ARG A 123 -8.48 4.14 10.94
CA ARG A 123 -9.91 3.81 11.06
C ARG A 123 -10.24 3.30 12.47
N PRO A 124 -11.49 3.47 12.92
CA PRO A 124 -11.92 2.91 14.21
C PRO A 124 -11.70 1.40 14.28
N VAL A 125 -11.08 0.93 15.35
CA VAL A 125 -10.80 -0.48 15.61
C VAL A 125 -11.98 -1.12 16.31
N LEU A 126 -12.54 -2.17 15.71
CA LEU A 126 -13.68 -2.93 16.22
C LEU A 126 -13.24 -4.17 17.01
N ALA A 127 -12.15 -4.82 16.59
CA ALA A 127 -11.57 -5.98 17.27
C ALA A 127 -10.05 -6.07 17.02
N ARG A 128 -9.35 -6.76 17.93
CA ARG A 128 -7.90 -7.06 17.85
C ARG A 128 -7.67 -8.50 18.22
N ASN A 129 -6.92 -9.20 17.40
CA ASN A 129 -6.45 -10.55 17.70
C ASN A 129 -5.00 -10.67 17.21
N ASP A 130 -4.31 -11.67 17.70
CA ASP A 130 -2.98 -12.06 17.24
C ASP A 130 -2.81 -13.57 17.29
N HIS A 131 -1.87 -14.08 16.51
CA HIS A 131 -1.59 -15.50 16.46
C HIS A 131 -0.11 -15.75 16.20
N LEU A 132 0.43 -16.81 16.82
CA LEU A 132 1.77 -17.34 16.56
C LEU A 132 1.63 -18.45 15.53
N LEU A 133 2.23 -18.28 14.35
CA LEU A 133 2.12 -19.27 13.28
C LEU A 133 2.89 -20.54 13.58
N ALA A 134 2.29 -21.68 13.30
CA ALA A 134 2.98 -22.96 13.28
C ALA A 134 3.90 -23.06 12.04
N PRO A 135 5.09 -23.70 12.17
CA PRO A 135 5.63 -24.28 13.40
C PRO A 135 6.18 -23.19 14.33
N LEU A 136 5.84 -23.26 15.63
CA LEU A 136 6.23 -22.24 16.62
C LEU A 136 7.74 -22.02 16.73
N THR A 137 8.55 -22.96 16.27
CA THR A 137 10.01 -22.86 16.23
C THR A 137 10.54 -21.91 15.17
N ASP A 138 9.67 -21.42 14.27
CA ASP A 138 10.03 -20.46 13.23
C ASP A 138 9.75 -19.00 13.62
N TYR A 139 9.10 -18.78 14.77
CA TYR A 139 8.90 -17.47 15.37
C TYR A 139 8.13 -16.46 14.48
N ARG A 140 7.17 -16.94 13.68
CA ARG A 140 6.33 -16.09 12.82
C ARG A 140 4.99 -15.76 13.48
N THR A 141 4.43 -14.59 13.16
CA THR A 141 3.24 -14.05 13.81
C THR A 141 2.26 -13.47 12.81
N VAL A 142 0.98 -13.39 13.22
CA VAL A 142 -0.05 -12.64 12.52
C VAL A 142 -0.63 -11.60 13.47
N ALA A 143 -0.69 -10.34 13.04
CA ALA A 143 -1.51 -9.31 13.67
C ALA A 143 -2.85 -9.21 12.94
N HIS A 144 -3.95 -9.04 13.65
CA HIS A 144 -5.29 -8.87 13.10
C HIS A 144 -5.98 -7.65 13.73
N LEU A 145 -6.49 -6.77 12.88
CA LEU A 145 -7.43 -5.71 13.24
C LEU A 145 -8.71 -5.85 12.42
N ARG A 146 -9.86 -5.81 13.08
CA ARG A 146 -11.13 -5.49 12.42
C ARG A 146 -11.34 -3.99 12.53
N ILE A 147 -11.49 -3.31 11.41
CA ILE A 147 -11.62 -1.85 11.34
C ILE A 147 -12.91 -1.45 10.63
N ALA A 148 -13.44 -0.26 10.96
CA ALA A 148 -14.60 0.29 10.26
C ALA A 148 -14.16 1.19 9.11
N VAL A 149 -14.45 0.79 7.88
CA VAL A 149 -14.16 1.54 6.65
C VAL A 149 -15.47 1.93 5.99
N ASP A 150 -15.74 3.23 5.86
CA ASP A 150 -16.99 3.75 5.27
C ASP A 150 -18.26 3.11 5.89
N GLY A 151 -18.20 2.85 7.21
CA GLY A 151 -19.28 2.23 7.98
C GLY A 151 -19.36 0.70 7.89
N GLN A 152 -18.50 0.05 7.11
CA GLN A 152 -18.44 -1.40 6.97
C GLN A 152 -17.26 -2.00 7.72
N PRO A 153 -17.39 -3.15 8.40
CA PRO A 153 -16.26 -3.85 9.01
C PRO A 153 -15.38 -4.47 7.91
N VAL A 154 -14.06 -4.38 8.08
CA VAL A 154 -13.05 -5.05 7.24
C VAL A 154 -12.01 -5.68 8.15
N ASN A 155 -11.66 -6.93 7.90
CA ASN A 155 -10.59 -7.61 8.61
C ASN A 155 -9.27 -7.41 7.87
N VAL A 156 -8.25 -6.94 8.58
CA VAL A 156 -6.91 -6.71 8.06
C VAL A 156 -5.92 -7.57 8.84
N TYR A 157 -5.14 -8.37 8.13
CA TYR A 157 -4.12 -9.25 8.69
C TYR A 157 -2.74 -8.84 8.20
N ALA A 158 -1.75 -8.82 9.10
CA ALA A 158 -0.35 -8.59 8.76
C ALA A 158 0.51 -9.78 9.18
N THR A 159 1.34 -10.28 8.28
CA THR A 159 2.23 -11.41 8.53
C THR A 159 3.61 -11.21 7.91
N HIS A 160 4.55 -12.08 8.26
CA HIS A 160 5.86 -12.24 7.65
C HIS A 160 6.23 -13.72 7.74
N LEU A 161 6.25 -14.41 6.59
CA LEU A 161 6.48 -15.86 6.52
C LEU A 161 7.99 -16.20 6.54
N ASN A 162 8.28 -17.49 6.56
CA ASN A 162 9.66 -18.02 6.60
C ASN A 162 10.48 -17.54 5.39
N GLU A 163 11.72 -17.10 5.65
CA GLU A 163 12.62 -16.49 4.64
C GLU A 163 13.47 -17.49 3.84
N ARG A 164 13.48 -18.78 4.22
CA ARG A 164 14.33 -19.76 3.52
C ARG A 164 13.85 -19.99 2.09
N SER A 165 14.80 -20.00 1.17
CA SER A 165 14.53 -20.21 -0.26
C SER A 165 14.63 -21.68 -0.71
N ASP A 166 14.93 -22.59 0.22
CA ASP A 166 15.02 -24.04 -0.04
C ASP A 166 13.68 -24.77 0.14
N ASP A 167 13.64 -26.07 -0.16
CA ASP A 167 12.44 -26.91 -0.02
C ASP A 167 11.91 -26.93 1.43
N SER A 168 12.80 -26.81 2.41
CA SER A 168 12.39 -26.76 3.83
C SER A 168 11.63 -25.46 4.12
N GLY A 169 12.06 -24.34 3.56
CA GLY A 169 11.36 -23.06 3.66
C GLY A 169 9.99 -23.09 2.98
N SER A 170 9.91 -23.66 1.78
CA SER A 170 8.63 -23.82 1.08
C SER A 170 7.63 -24.66 1.88
N ARG A 171 8.08 -25.78 2.47
CA ARG A 171 7.23 -26.60 3.35
C ARG A 171 6.77 -25.83 4.58
N ILE A 172 7.67 -25.11 5.26
CA ILE A 172 7.33 -24.29 6.42
C ILE A 172 6.32 -23.22 6.05
N ARG A 173 6.51 -22.49 4.94
CA ARG A 173 5.52 -21.49 4.47
C ARG A 173 4.16 -22.11 4.16
N GLY A 174 4.12 -23.30 3.59
CA GLY A 174 2.86 -24.02 3.39
C GLY A 174 2.12 -24.33 4.70
N GLU A 175 2.86 -24.75 5.75
CA GLU A 175 2.30 -24.94 7.10
C GLU A 175 1.81 -23.60 7.68
N GLN A 176 2.60 -22.53 7.54
CA GLN A 176 2.24 -21.18 8.01
C GLN A 176 1.00 -20.64 7.28
N VAL A 177 0.87 -20.87 5.99
CA VAL A 177 -0.33 -20.46 5.21
C VAL A 177 -1.56 -21.22 5.67
N ALA A 178 -1.45 -22.54 5.93
CA ALA A 178 -2.58 -23.32 6.44
C ALA A 178 -3.05 -22.82 7.81
N ASP A 179 -2.11 -22.52 8.71
CA ASP A 179 -2.43 -21.99 10.04
C ASP A 179 -2.99 -20.56 9.98
N LEU A 180 -2.44 -19.70 9.12
CA LEU A 180 -2.98 -18.38 8.83
C LEU A 180 -4.45 -18.45 8.35
N LEU A 181 -4.76 -19.34 7.42
CA LEU A 181 -6.12 -19.53 6.92
C LEU A 181 -7.08 -20.01 8.01
N ALA A 182 -6.63 -20.91 8.89
CA ALA A 182 -7.42 -21.36 10.04
C ALA A 182 -7.68 -20.20 11.03
N PHE A 183 -6.69 -19.37 11.28
CA PHE A 183 -6.85 -18.18 12.12
C PHE A 183 -7.81 -17.15 11.51
N ILE A 184 -7.71 -16.92 10.18
CA ILE A 184 -8.65 -16.04 9.45
C ILE A 184 -10.08 -16.59 9.58
N ALA A 185 -10.29 -17.87 9.34
CA ALA A 185 -11.61 -18.51 9.46
C ALA A 185 -12.20 -18.36 10.87
N ALA A 186 -11.37 -18.38 11.91
CA ALA A 186 -11.80 -18.22 13.29
C ALA A 186 -12.09 -16.76 13.71
N THR A 187 -11.59 -15.76 12.95
CA THR A 187 -11.63 -14.35 13.39
C THR A 187 -12.29 -13.38 12.41
N SER A 188 -12.55 -13.79 11.17
CA SER A 188 -13.06 -12.87 10.13
C SER A 188 -14.58 -12.65 10.19
N ASP A 189 -15.35 -13.58 10.76
CA ASP A 189 -16.81 -13.63 10.61
C ASP A 189 -17.18 -13.44 9.11
N ASP A 190 -18.24 -12.66 8.84
CA ASP A 190 -18.68 -12.36 7.45
C ASP A 190 -18.08 -11.08 6.86
N ALA A 191 -17.14 -10.43 7.55
CA ALA A 191 -16.55 -9.20 7.04
C ALA A 191 -15.43 -9.47 6.02
N PRO A 192 -15.29 -8.61 4.98
CA PRO A 192 -14.23 -8.74 3.97
C PRO A 192 -12.84 -8.86 4.58
N VAL A 193 -11.98 -9.61 3.92
CA VAL A 193 -10.62 -9.93 4.39
C VAL A 193 -9.57 -9.32 3.46
N VAL A 194 -8.56 -8.69 4.07
CA VAL A 194 -7.32 -8.22 3.43
C VAL A 194 -6.14 -8.78 4.22
N ILE A 195 -5.18 -9.39 3.53
CA ILE A 195 -3.98 -10.00 4.13
C ILE A 195 -2.76 -9.36 3.49
N ALA A 196 -1.87 -8.79 4.27
CA ALA A 196 -0.72 -8.06 3.76
C ALA A 196 0.57 -8.48 4.47
N GLY A 197 1.68 -8.51 3.75
CA GLY A 197 2.95 -8.86 4.37
C GLY A 197 4.05 -9.19 3.39
N ASP A 198 5.18 -9.58 3.97
CA ASP A 198 6.28 -10.26 3.32
C ASP A 198 6.05 -11.77 3.40
N PHE A 199 5.73 -12.37 2.26
CA PHE A 199 5.45 -13.80 2.18
C PHE A 199 6.69 -14.64 1.86
N ASN A 200 7.82 -13.98 1.57
CA ASN A 200 9.07 -14.64 1.18
C ASN A 200 8.90 -15.67 0.04
N ALA A 201 7.89 -15.48 -0.79
CA ALA A 201 7.54 -16.34 -1.91
C ALA A 201 6.90 -15.52 -3.04
N LEU A 202 7.11 -15.94 -4.27
CA LEU A 202 6.38 -15.43 -5.42
C LEU A 202 4.90 -15.79 -5.29
N VAL A 203 4.03 -14.95 -5.86
CA VAL A 203 2.58 -15.18 -5.76
C VAL A 203 2.14 -16.53 -6.31
N ASP A 204 2.79 -17.04 -7.36
CA ASP A 204 2.50 -18.32 -8.03
C ASP A 204 3.22 -19.53 -7.40
N ALA A 205 4.03 -19.32 -6.37
CA ALA A 205 4.69 -20.39 -5.65
C ALA A 205 3.68 -21.41 -5.07
N GLY A 206 4.07 -22.67 -5.04
CA GLY A 206 3.21 -23.77 -4.61
C GLY A 206 2.77 -23.65 -3.13
N ASP A 207 3.62 -23.13 -2.27
CA ASP A 207 3.37 -22.89 -0.85
C ASP A 207 2.31 -21.81 -0.57
N LEU A 208 2.05 -20.89 -1.54
CA LEU A 208 0.96 -19.92 -1.46
C LEU A 208 -0.34 -20.36 -2.17
N SER A 209 -0.40 -21.58 -2.74
CA SER A 209 -1.54 -22.03 -3.53
C SER A 209 -2.86 -22.02 -2.76
N ALA A 210 -2.86 -22.44 -1.50
CA ALA A 210 -4.04 -22.45 -0.65
C ALA A 210 -4.58 -21.01 -0.43
N LEU A 211 -3.70 -20.02 -0.32
CA LEU A 211 -4.08 -18.61 -0.18
C LEU A 211 -4.74 -18.10 -1.48
N ARG A 212 -4.15 -18.39 -2.64
CA ARG A 212 -4.66 -17.95 -3.94
C ARG A 212 -6.03 -18.55 -4.30
N ASN A 213 -6.38 -19.68 -3.73
CA ASN A 213 -7.71 -20.28 -3.95
C ASN A 213 -8.86 -19.43 -3.38
N HIS A 214 -8.57 -18.54 -2.43
CA HIS A 214 -9.56 -17.73 -1.73
C HIS A 214 -9.34 -16.22 -1.90
N TYR A 215 -8.11 -15.80 -2.21
CA TYR A 215 -7.73 -14.37 -2.23
C TYR A 215 -6.97 -14.01 -3.51
N GLY A 216 -7.31 -12.87 -4.08
CA GLY A 216 -6.60 -12.29 -5.22
C GLY A 216 -5.40 -11.48 -4.75
N ASP A 217 -4.32 -11.50 -5.52
CA ASP A 217 -3.18 -10.60 -5.34
C ASP A 217 -3.51 -9.23 -5.96
N SER A 218 -3.48 -8.17 -5.15
CA SER A 218 -3.92 -6.84 -5.58
C SER A 218 -3.04 -6.26 -6.68
N TYR A 219 -1.72 -6.40 -6.56
CA TYR A 219 -0.79 -5.89 -7.56
C TYR A 219 -0.97 -6.62 -8.89
N GLY A 220 -1.01 -7.95 -8.89
CA GLY A 220 -1.21 -8.76 -10.07
C GLY A 220 -2.57 -8.56 -10.73
N SER A 221 -3.62 -8.27 -9.96
CA SER A 221 -4.96 -7.98 -10.50
C SER A 221 -5.02 -6.68 -11.29
N VAL A 222 -4.17 -5.70 -10.96
CA VAL A 222 -4.09 -4.40 -11.66
C VAL A 222 -3.09 -4.44 -12.80
N HIS A 223 -1.98 -5.16 -12.66
CA HIS A 223 -0.84 -5.19 -13.59
C HIS A 223 -0.68 -6.54 -14.27
N VAL A 224 -1.68 -6.95 -15.07
CA VAL A 224 -1.73 -8.30 -15.67
C VAL A 224 -0.61 -8.62 -16.68
N ASN A 225 0.05 -7.61 -17.26
CA ASN A 225 0.95 -7.80 -18.40
C ASN A 225 2.45 -7.65 -18.06
N ASP A 226 2.83 -7.30 -16.83
CA ASP A 226 4.21 -6.85 -16.57
C ASP A 226 4.80 -7.34 -15.24
N LEU A 227 4.35 -8.50 -14.76
CA LEU A 227 4.69 -8.99 -13.43
C LEU A 227 6.12 -9.55 -13.31
N ALA A 228 6.67 -10.08 -14.39
CA ALA A 228 7.98 -10.75 -14.36
C ALA A 228 9.17 -9.81 -14.10
N ALA A 229 9.02 -8.52 -14.43
CA ALA A 229 10.07 -7.51 -14.24
C ALA A 229 9.92 -6.76 -12.90
N VAL A 230 8.81 -6.94 -12.21
CA VAL A 230 8.51 -6.23 -10.95
C VAL A 230 9.18 -6.93 -9.77
N SER A 231 9.78 -6.13 -8.91
CA SER A 231 10.41 -6.59 -7.67
C SER A 231 9.90 -5.77 -6.50
N THR A 232 9.62 -6.42 -5.38
CA THR A 232 9.50 -5.76 -4.08
C THR A 232 10.81 -5.80 -3.31
N LEU A 233 11.77 -6.64 -3.72
CA LEU A 233 13.14 -6.55 -3.26
C LEU A 233 13.85 -5.38 -3.95
N ASN A 234 14.48 -4.53 -3.15
CA ASN A 234 15.18 -3.36 -3.65
C ASN A 234 16.44 -3.77 -4.44
N ARG A 235 16.49 -3.41 -5.71
CA ARG A 235 17.57 -3.78 -6.64
C ARG A 235 18.95 -3.22 -6.27
N HIS A 236 19.02 -2.29 -5.33
CA HIS A 236 20.29 -1.84 -4.76
C HIS A 236 20.95 -2.93 -3.91
N TYR A 237 20.15 -3.73 -3.21
CA TYR A 237 20.61 -4.80 -2.33
C TYR A 237 20.55 -6.18 -2.99
N TYR A 238 19.59 -6.40 -3.90
CA TYR A 238 19.29 -7.69 -4.52
C TYR A 238 19.37 -7.60 -6.04
N GLN A 239 20.17 -8.46 -6.67
CA GLN A 239 20.38 -8.43 -8.13
C GLN A 239 19.20 -9.02 -8.91
N ALA A 240 18.59 -10.08 -8.40
CA ALA A 240 17.43 -10.73 -9.02
C ALA A 240 16.12 -10.08 -8.60
N PRO A 241 15.25 -9.69 -9.55
CA PRO A 241 13.92 -9.20 -9.20
C PRO A 241 13.10 -10.31 -8.55
N SER A 242 12.43 -9.97 -7.46
CA SER A 242 11.50 -10.88 -6.79
C SER A 242 10.40 -10.09 -6.11
N ARG A 243 9.14 -10.41 -6.42
CA ARG A 243 7.98 -9.80 -5.79
C ARG A 243 7.44 -10.76 -4.74
N ILE A 244 7.81 -10.51 -3.49
CA ILE A 244 7.52 -11.37 -2.32
C ILE A 244 6.68 -10.68 -1.26
N ASP A 245 6.50 -9.36 -1.38
CA ASP A 245 5.57 -8.60 -0.55
C ASP A 245 4.25 -8.48 -1.29
N HIS A 246 3.16 -8.90 -0.66
CA HIS A 246 1.85 -8.98 -1.28
C HIS A 246 0.76 -8.36 -0.40
N ILE A 247 -0.31 -7.88 -1.07
CA ILE A 247 -1.59 -7.57 -0.46
C ILE A 247 -2.63 -8.44 -1.14
N PHE A 248 -3.10 -9.46 -0.43
CA PHE A 248 -4.17 -10.34 -0.86
C PHE A 248 -5.52 -9.80 -0.38
N PHE A 249 -6.56 -9.97 -1.16
CA PHE A 249 -7.91 -9.51 -0.86
C PHE A 249 -8.96 -10.55 -1.25
N GLN A 250 -10.05 -10.58 -0.53
CA GLN A 250 -11.19 -11.47 -0.80
C GLN A 250 -11.94 -11.02 -2.06
N GLN A 251 -11.84 -11.78 -3.17
CA GLN A 251 -12.25 -11.38 -4.52
C GLN A 251 -13.75 -11.22 -4.73
N ASP A 252 -14.57 -11.95 -3.97
CA ASP A 252 -16.03 -11.85 -4.02
C ASP A 252 -16.57 -10.65 -3.22
N ARG A 253 -15.73 -10.00 -2.40
CA ARG A 253 -16.10 -8.90 -1.51
C ARG A 253 -15.40 -7.59 -1.85
N LEU A 254 -14.24 -7.66 -2.50
CA LEU A 254 -13.37 -6.52 -2.81
C LEU A 254 -12.86 -6.61 -4.25
N ILE A 255 -12.53 -5.45 -4.83
CA ILE A 255 -11.98 -5.31 -6.18
C ILE A 255 -10.74 -4.42 -6.08
N ALA A 256 -9.58 -4.89 -6.55
CA ALA A 256 -8.39 -4.06 -6.67
C ALA A 256 -8.54 -3.07 -7.83
N ARG A 257 -8.43 -1.79 -7.55
CA ARG A 257 -8.57 -0.71 -8.54
C ARG A 257 -7.24 -0.08 -8.93
N GLU A 258 -6.37 0.04 -7.97
CA GLU A 258 -5.04 0.63 -8.13
C GLU A 258 -4.04 -0.13 -7.27
N ALA A 259 -2.84 -0.30 -7.77
CA ALA A 259 -1.71 -0.82 -7.02
C ALA A 259 -0.42 -0.22 -7.54
N ARG A 260 0.54 0.05 -6.66
CA ARG A 260 1.86 0.56 -7.03
C ARG A 260 2.91 0.25 -5.98
N LEU A 261 4.17 0.32 -6.39
CA LEU A 261 5.29 0.28 -5.46
C LEU A 261 5.45 1.63 -4.74
N LEU A 262 5.99 1.57 -3.54
CA LEU A 262 6.40 2.70 -2.73
C LEU A 262 7.88 2.56 -2.37
N PHE A 263 8.54 3.70 -2.15
CA PHE A 263 9.96 3.73 -1.75
C PHE A 263 10.91 3.08 -2.77
N ASP A 264 10.47 3.02 -4.03
CA ASP A 264 11.21 2.45 -5.17
C ASP A 264 12.25 3.41 -5.77
N GLN A 265 12.44 4.56 -5.12
CA GLN A 265 13.48 5.54 -5.44
C GLN A 265 14.35 5.83 -4.21
N PRO A 266 15.66 6.07 -4.37
CA PRO A 266 16.52 6.48 -3.28
C PRO A 266 16.10 7.88 -2.78
N TYR A 267 16.10 8.07 -1.47
CA TYR A 267 15.82 9.39 -0.90
C TYR A 267 17.05 10.33 -0.89
N ALA A 268 18.24 9.76 -1.06
CA ALA A 268 19.51 10.44 -1.31
C ALA A 268 20.42 9.46 -2.06
N GLU A 269 21.55 9.94 -2.57
CA GLU A 269 22.51 9.10 -3.30
C GLU A 269 22.90 7.86 -2.47
N GLY A 270 22.62 6.67 -3.04
CA GLY A 270 22.88 5.38 -2.41
C GLY A 270 22.08 5.09 -1.13
N ARG A 271 21.08 5.93 -0.77
CA ARG A 271 20.30 5.76 0.46
C ARG A 271 18.83 5.43 0.17
N TRP A 272 18.36 4.37 0.76
CA TRP A 272 17.02 3.82 0.54
C TRP A 272 16.21 3.73 1.83
N ALA A 273 14.88 3.77 1.69
CA ALA A 273 13.97 3.64 2.82
C ALA A 273 14.02 2.26 3.46
N SER A 274 14.28 1.21 2.66
CA SER A 274 14.43 -0.19 3.06
C SER A 274 15.16 -0.97 1.96
N ASP A 275 15.56 -2.20 2.26
CA ASP A 275 15.96 -3.21 1.29
C ASP A 275 14.76 -3.88 0.60
N HIS A 276 13.54 -3.52 0.97
CA HIS A 276 12.30 -3.80 0.26
C HIS A 276 11.68 -2.51 -0.29
N TYR A 277 10.88 -2.64 -1.35
CA TYR A 277 9.90 -1.64 -1.76
C TYR A 277 8.56 -1.94 -1.09
N GLY A 278 7.81 -0.90 -0.70
CA GLY A 278 6.46 -1.09 -0.20
C GLY A 278 5.48 -1.37 -1.33
N VAL A 279 4.34 -1.96 -1.00
CA VAL A 279 3.19 -2.08 -1.91
C VAL A 279 2.04 -1.28 -1.34
N TRP A 280 1.46 -0.41 -2.16
CA TRP A 280 0.21 0.29 -1.87
C TRP A 280 -0.87 -0.20 -2.81
N THR A 281 -2.10 -0.36 -2.28
CA THR A 281 -3.26 -0.71 -3.09
C THR A 281 -4.49 0.08 -2.66
N ARG A 282 -5.41 0.29 -3.63
CA ARG A 282 -6.77 0.75 -3.42
C ARG A 282 -7.74 -0.38 -3.73
N LEU A 283 -8.51 -0.76 -2.74
CA LEU A 283 -9.55 -1.78 -2.82
C LEU A 283 -10.93 -1.10 -2.74
N GLN A 284 -11.81 -1.43 -3.65
CA GLN A 284 -13.21 -1.01 -3.66
C GLN A 284 -14.08 -2.16 -3.13
N PHE A 285 -15.12 -1.85 -2.37
CA PHE A 285 -16.13 -2.86 -2.04
C PHE A 285 -16.84 -3.35 -3.30
N ALA A 286 -16.94 -4.65 -3.46
CA ALA A 286 -17.73 -5.25 -4.52
C ALA A 286 -19.22 -4.91 -4.32
N PRO A 287 -19.98 -4.66 -5.39
CA PRO A 287 -21.42 -4.51 -5.25
C PRO A 287 -22.01 -5.79 -4.62
N PRO A 288 -23.08 -5.66 -3.83
CA PRO A 288 -23.75 -6.83 -3.31
C PRO A 288 -24.08 -7.83 -4.46
N SER A 289 -23.70 -9.08 -4.29
CA SER A 289 -24.10 -10.12 -5.24
C SER A 289 -25.63 -10.09 -5.36
N ALA A 290 -26.15 -9.98 -6.60
CA ALA A 290 -27.57 -10.11 -6.80
C ALA A 290 -28.03 -11.46 -6.20
N ALA A 291 -28.91 -11.40 -5.21
CA ALA A 291 -29.49 -12.62 -4.66
C ALA A 291 -30.10 -13.43 -5.84
N PRO A 292 -29.89 -14.76 -5.90
CA PRO A 292 -30.56 -15.55 -6.92
C PRO A 292 -32.05 -15.26 -6.85
N ALA A 293 -32.62 -14.88 -8.00
CA ALA A 293 -34.05 -14.62 -8.09
C ALA A 293 -34.78 -15.83 -7.49
N ALA A 294 -35.55 -15.58 -6.42
CA ALA A 294 -36.39 -16.61 -5.84
C ALA A 294 -37.24 -17.19 -6.98
N THR A 295 -36.99 -18.44 -7.37
CA THR A 295 -37.87 -19.17 -8.27
C THR A 295 -39.20 -19.25 -7.55
N ALA A 296 -40.17 -18.47 -8.08
CA ALA A 296 -41.54 -18.52 -7.59
C ALA A 296 -42.08 -19.97 -7.80
N PRO A 297 -42.90 -20.47 -6.85
CA PRO A 297 -43.44 -21.81 -6.88
C PRO A 297 -44.41 -22.05 -8.03
#